data_3f7ec37fc1569900d53728450a329548
#
_entry.id   3f7ec37fc1569900d53728450a329548
#
_cell.length_a   1.000
_cell.length_b   1.000
_cell.length_c   1.000
_cell.angle_alpha   90.00
_cell.angle_beta   90.00
_cell.angle_gamma   90.00
#
_symmetry.space_group_name_H-M   'P 1'
#
loop_
_entity.id
_entity.type
_entity.pdbx_description
1 polymer ?
#
loop_
_entity_poly.entity_id
_entity_poly.type
_entity_poly.pdbx_seq_one_letter_code
_entity_poly.pdbx_strand_id
1 'polypeptide(L)'
;MAHNAPGPCRHRALGLPRVDRPNHIAREPSDGIESGGKLASLYDTKLDMNSAEELPGGNGAYELQMKLRTTTVRLLRKKMIYKAIHVLEDGAQRLLDMKEEGSACDITEYLLDVYTQADVKMDDENRKRIISILSRTTSPTWRRKSIAAASKWAVKATGNSLGDPQLNALLSKLLTQTTSALKDHNIQ
;
A
#
# COMPACT_ATOMS: atom_id res chain seq x y z
N MET A 1 36.66 -18.16 -46.50
CA MET A 1 35.31 -18.42 -45.98
C MET A 1 35.19 -17.63 -44.66
N ALA A 2 34.55 -16.47 -44.71
CA ALA A 2 34.45 -15.56 -43.58
C ALA A 2 33.10 -15.81 -42.87
N HIS A 3 33.14 -16.19 -41.60
CA HIS A 3 31.96 -16.34 -40.76
C HIS A 3 31.53 -14.97 -40.21
N ASN A 4 30.37 -14.55 -40.65
CA ASN A 4 29.68 -13.33 -40.18
C ASN A 4 29.00 -13.65 -38.81
N ALA A 5 29.45 -12.99 -37.75
CA ALA A 5 28.80 -13.03 -36.43
C ALA A 5 27.73 -11.93 -36.34
N PRO A 6 26.52 -12.21 -35.86
CA PRO A 6 25.51 -11.15 -35.65
C PRO A 6 25.84 -10.29 -34.44
N GLY A 7 25.78 -8.97 -34.63
CA GLY A 7 26.02 -7.98 -33.60
C GLY A 7 24.88 -7.87 -32.56
N PRO A 8 25.16 -7.31 -31.36
CA PRO A 8 24.20 -7.24 -30.28
C PRO A 8 23.11 -6.19 -30.54
N CYS A 9 21.86 -6.58 -30.29
CA CYS A 9 20.68 -5.70 -30.36
C CYS A 9 20.81 -4.57 -29.31
N ARG A 10 20.86 -3.34 -29.80
CA ARG A 10 20.79 -2.13 -28.93
C ARG A 10 19.35 -1.95 -28.47
N HIS A 11 19.08 -2.23 -27.21
CA HIS A 11 17.86 -1.80 -26.54
C HIS A 11 17.90 -0.28 -26.36
N ARG A 12 17.00 0.39 -27.07
CA ARG A 12 16.76 1.83 -27.00
C ARG A 12 16.07 2.12 -25.65
N ALA A 13 16.83 2.60 -24.67
CA ALA A 13 16.28 3.08 -23.41
C ALA A 13 15.47 4.37 -23.70
N LEU A 14 14.17 4.28 -23.47
CA LEU A 14 13.29 5.46 -23.44
C LEU A 14 13.66 6.27 -22.21
N GLY A 15 14.31 7.40 -22.43
CA GLY A 15 14.72 8.34 -21.41
C GLY A 15 13.52 8.99 -20.73
N LEU A 16 13.32 8.65 -19.46
CA LEU A 16 12.48 9.42 -18.56
C LEU A 16 13.27 10.66 -18.10
N PRO A 17 12.64 11.84 -17.99
CA PRO A 17 13.34 13.05 -17.58
C PRO A 17 13.87 12.92 -16.15
N ARG A 18 15.16 13.21 -15.97
CA ARG A 18 15.81 13.37 -14.68
C ARG A 18 15.16 14.55 -13.96
N VAL A 19 14.60 14.27 -12.79
CA VAL A 19 14.19 15.31 -11.84
C VAL A 19 15.40 15.70 -11.02
N ASP A 20 15.93 16.91 -11.25
CA ASP A 20 17.01 17.48 -10.46
C ASP A 20 16.57 17.64 -9.01
N ARG A 21 17.40 17.14 -8.10
CA ARG A 21 17.24 17.32 -6.65
C ARG A 21 17.75 18.70 -6.25
N PRO A 22 16.93 19.57 -5.67
CA PRO A 22 17.47 20.72 -4.96
C PRO A 22 17.90 20.28 -3.56
N ASN A 23 19.21 20.36 -3.32
CA ASN A 23 19.84 20.25 -2.03
C ASN A 23 19.67 21.60 -1.31
N HIS A 24 18.70 21.70 -0.37
CA HIS A 24 18.66 22.83 0.56
C HIS A 24 18.26 22.36 1.95
N ILE A 25 19.29 22.24 2.77
CA ILE A 25 19.17 22.25 4.22
C ILE A 25 18.70 23.67 4.61
N ALA A 26 17.47 23.80 5.01
CA ALA A 26 16.97 25.00 5.69
C ALA A 26 16.69 24.67 7.15
N ARG A 27 17.43 25.38 8.02
CA ARG A 27 17.32 25.42 9.48
C ARG A 27 15.89 25.62 9.94
N GLU A 28 15.53 24.88 10.97
CA GLU A 28 14.31 25.14 11.77
C GLU A 28 14.46 26.45 12.55
N PRO A 29 13.41 27.27 12.63
CA PRO A 29 13.24 28.20 13.74
C PRO A 29 12.44 27.52 14.85
N SER A 30 13.07 27.37 15.99
CA SER A 30 12.42 27.19 17.29
C SER A 30 11.61 28.43 17.60
N ASP A 31 10.29 28.34 17.77
CA ASP A 31 9.55 29.12 18.75
C ASP A 31 8.04 28.77 18.73
N GLY A 32 7.47 28.58 19.94
CA GLY A 32 6.07 28.86 20.18
C GLY A 32 5.13 27.67 20.25
N ILE A 33 5.09 27.03 21.41
CA ILE A 33 3.92 26.33 21.93
C ILE A 33 2.76 27.33 21.99
N GLU A 34 1.69 27.12 21.22
CA GLU A 34 0.30 27.32 21.64
C GLU A 34 -0.70 27.02 20.51
N SER A 35 -1.75 26.35 20.92
CA SER A 35 -3.08 26.15 20.32
C SER A 35 -3.33 24.83 19.60
N GLY A 36 -3.51 23.79 20.41
CA GLY A 36 -4.25 22.57 20.01
C GLY A 36 -5.74 22.88 19.77
N GLY A 37 -6.10 23.46 18.64
CA GLY A 37 -7.49 23.78 18.35
C GLY A 37 -7.85 23.91 16.88
N LYS A 38 -6.88 23.98 15.97
CA LYS A 38 -7.14 24.20 14.54
C LYS A 38 -6.72 23.09 13.58
N LEU A 39 -6.02 22.09 14.05
CA LEU A 39 -5.61 20.97 13.19
C LEU A 39 -6.73 19.92 13.00
N ALA A 40 -7.66 19.81 13.94
CA ALA A 40 -8.80 18.88 13.81
C ALA A 40 -9.78 19.28 12.69
N SER A 41 -9.89 20.57 12.35
CA SER A 41 -10.82 21.07 11.32
C SER A 41 -10.34 20.85 9.88
N LEU A 42 -9.06 20.52 9.65
CA LEU A 42 -8.53 20.23 8.32
C LEU A 42 -8.73 18.77 7.89
N TYR A 43 -9.14 17.91 8.82
CA TYR A 43 -9.41 16.49 8.55
C TYR A 43 -10.88 16.18 8.22
N ASP A 44 -11.75 17.18 8.29
CA ASP A 44 -13.19 17.04 8.09
C ASP A 44 -13.62 17.22 6.62
N THR A 45 -12.82 16.73 5.68
CA THR A 45 -13.38 16.35 4.40
C THR A 45 -13.72 14.86 4.53
N LYS A 46 -14.83 14.56 5.22
CA LYS A 46 -15.54 13.31 5.03
C LYS A 46 -15.73 13.16 3.53
N LEU A 47 -14.84 12.42 2.87
CA LEU A 47 -15.18 11.86 1.57
C LEU A 47 -16.47 11.12 1.82
N ASP A 48 -17.54 11.48 1.09
CA ASP A 48 -18.79 10.73 1.07
C ASP A 48 -18.51 9.31 0.53
N MET A 49 -17.94 8.49 1.41
CA MET A 49 -17.67 7.08 1.13
C MET A 49 -18.94 6.23 1.33
N ASN A 50 -19.95 6.80 1.97
CA ASN A 50 -21.20 6.10 2.29
C ASN A 50 -22.10 5.83 1.08
N SER A 51 -21.89 6.51 -0.04
CA SER A 51 -22.74 6.30 -1.22
C SER A 51 -22.52 4.97 -1.97
N ALA A 52 -21.53 4.17 -1.57
CA ALA A 52 -21.26 2.86 -2.18
C ALA A 52 -21.97 1.70 -1.44
N GLU A 53 -22.51 1.93 -0.24
CA GLU A 53 -23.14 0.88 0.57
C GLU A 53 -24.61 0.61 0.21
N GLU A 54 -25.24 1.48 -0.61
CA GLU A 54 -26.70 1.42 -0.85
C GLU A 54 -27.10 0.77 -2.19
N LEU A 55 -26.18 0.20 -2.97
CA LEU A 55 -26.54 -0.45 -4.23
C LEU A 55 -26.85 -1.94 -4.01
N PRO A 56 -28.13 -2.36 -4.08
CA PRO A 56 -28.50 -3.75 -4.04
C PRO A 56 -28.10 -4.44 -5.36
N GLY A 57 -27.00 -5.19 -5.32
CA GLY A 57 -26.62 -6.03 -6.45
C GLY A 57 -25.13 -6.04 -6.79
N GLY A 58 -24.28 -6.61 -5.92
CA GLY A 58 -22.95 -7.13 -6.32
C GLY A 58 -21.87 -6.15 -6.82
N ASN A 59 -22.24 -4.96 -7.26
CA ASN A 59 -21.32 -3.99 -7.88
C ASN A 59 -20.68 -2.99 -6.90
N GLY A 60 -21.18 -2.89 -5.66
CA GLY A 60 -20.72 -1.88 -4.71
C GLY A 60 -19.22 -1.98 -4.38
N ALA A 61 -18.66 -3.19 -4.29
CA ALA A 61 -17.25 -3.40 -4.04
C ALA A 61 -16.36 -2.92 -5.20
N TYR A 62 -16.77 -3.22 -6.43
CA TYR A 62 -16.07 -2.76 -7.63
C TYR A 62 -16.11 -1.24 -7.75
N GLU A 63 -17.26 -0.64 -7.52
CA GLU A 63 -17.43 0.82 -7.54
C GLU A 63 -16.57 1.49 -6.47
N LEU A 64 -16.57 0.94 -5.25
CA LEU A 64 -15.70 1.39 -4.17
C LEU A 64 -14.22 1.30 -4.58
N GLN A 65 -13.79 0.18 -5.14
CA GLN A 65 -12.41 -0.02 -5.60
C GLN A 65 -12.02 1.03 -6.64
N MET A 66 -12.89 1.29 -7.63
CA MET A 66 -12.64 2.29 -8.67
C MET A 66 -12.61 3.73 -8.11
N LYS A 67 -13.51 4.04 -7.17
CA LYS A 67 -13.55 5.32 -6.46
C LYS A 67 -12.27 5.55 -5.65
N LEU A 68 -11.80 4.53 -4.92
CA LEU A 68 -10.55 4.57 -4.16
C LEU A 68 -9.35 4.87 -5.07
N ARG A 69 -9.22 4.13 -6.17
CA ARG A 69 -8.12 4.34 -7.13
C ARG A 69 -8.13 5.75 -7.72
N THR A 70 -9.29 6.23 -8.17
CA THR A 70 -9.44 7.56 -8.76
C THR A 70 -9.13 8.66 -7.75
N THR A 71 -9.63 8.53 -6.53
CA THR A 71 -9.39 9.49 -5.45
C THR A 71 -7.92 9.54 -5.06
N THR A 72 -7.29 8.37 -4.92
CA THR A 72 -5.87 8.25 -4.61
C THR A 72 -5.00 8.94 -5.66
N VAL A 73 -5.26 8.71 -6.95
CA VAL A 73 -4.53 9.39 -8.03
C VAL A 73 -4.65 10.91 -7.92
N ARG A 74 -5.85 11.43 -7.61
CA ARG A 74 -6.07 12.88 -7.43
C ARG A 74 -5.28 13.42 -6.22
N LEU A 75 -5.26 12.69 -5.11
CA LEU A 75 -4.52 13.07 -3.91
C LEU A 75 -3.01 13.04 -4.13
N LEU A 76 -2.49 12.02 -4.82
CA LEU A 76 -1.07 11.92 -5.15
C LEU A 76 -0.61 13.06 -6.07
N ARG A 77 -1.42 13.43 -7.07
CA ARG A 77 -1.14 14.61 -7.93
C ARG A 77 -1.08 15.91 -7.14
N LYS A 78 -1.86 16.02 -6.05
CA LYS A 78 -1.83 17.16 -5.12
C LYS A 78 -0.74 17.02 -4.05
N LYS A 79 0.11 15.99 -4.10
CA LYS A 79 1.15 15.67 -3.11
C LYS A 79 0.59 15.44 -1.70
N MET A 80 -0.68 15.06 -1.59
CA MET A 80 -1.36 14.78 -0.32
C MET A 80 -1.22 13.30 0.07
N ILE A 81 0.03 12.84 0.24
CA ILE A 81 0.39 11.43 0.37
C ILE A 81 -0.28 10.78 1.59
N TYR A 82 -0.23 11.43 2.76
CA TYR A 82 -0.85 10.88 3.98
C TYR A 82 -2.36 10.69 3.83
N LYS A 83 -3.06 11.63 3.17
CA LYS A 83 -4.50 11.46 2.88
C LYS A 83 -4.75 10.30 1.90
N ALA A 84 -3.90 10.12 0.92
CA ALA A 84 -3.99 8.99 -0.01
C ALA A 84 -3.83 7.65 0.73
N ILE A 85 -2.88 7.57 1.66
CA ILE A 85 -2.64 6.41 2.51
C ILE A 85 -3.88 6.08 3.35
N HIS A 86 -4.46 7.05 4.05
CA HIS A 86 -5.65 6.85 4.87
C HIS A 86 -6.86 6.40 4.04
N VAL A 87 -7.07 7.02 2.87
CA VAL A 87 -8.17 6.62 1.96
C VAL A 87 -8.02 5.17 1.51
N LEU A 88 -6.82 4.72 1.20
CA LEU A 88 -6.57 3.32 0.80
C LEU A 88 -6.70 2.36 1.98
N GLU A 89 -6.22 2.73 3.18
CA GLU A 89 -6.38 1.95 4.40
C GLU A 89 -7.86 1.72 4.73
N ASP A 90 -8.62 2.81 4.86
CA ASP A 90 -10.06 2.76 5.15
C ASP A 90 -10.82 1.97 4.07
N GLY A 91 -10.46 2.18 2.81
CA GLY A 91 -11.05 1.47 1.70
C GLY A 91 -10.78 -0.03 1.74
N ALA A 92 -9.56 -0.45 2.05
CA ALA A 92 -9.22 -1.88 2.20
C ALA A 92 -10.00 -2.52 3.36
N GLN A 93 -10.13 -1.81 4.50
CA GLN A 93 -10.90 -2.29 5.64
C GLN A 93 -12.39 -2.47 5.29
N ARG A 94 -13.01 -1.51 4.58
CA ARG A 94 -14.39 -1.60 4.13
C ARG A 94 -14.62 -2.75 3.16
N LEU A 95 -13.71 -2.98 2.21
CA LEU A 95 -13.79 -4.11 1.30
C LEU A 95 -13.71 -5.45 2.04
N LEU A 96 -12.92 -5.53 3.12
CA LEU A 96 -12.89 -6.70 4.01
C LEU A 96 -14.22 -6.86 4.77
N ASP A 97 -14.86 -5.76 5.21
CA ASP A 97 -16.19 -5.80 5.83
C ASP A 97 -17.26 -6.34 4.86
N MET A 98 -17.15 -5.98 3.58
CA MET A 98 -17.99 -6.48 2.50
C MET A 98 -17.67 -7.93 2.08
N LYS A 99 -16.67 -8.58 2.69
CA LYS A 99 -16.16 -9.93 2.35
C LYS A 99 -15.52 -10.01 0.95
N GLU A 100 -15.14 -8.89 0.36
CA GLU A 100 -14.51 -8.78 -0.95
C GLU A 100 -12.97 -8.77 -0.82
N GLU A 101 -12.42 -9.90 -0.35
CA GLU A 101 -10.99 -10.04 -0.04
C GLU A 101 -10.09 -9.84 -1.27
N GLY A 102 -10.54 -10.20 -2.48
CA GLY A 102 -9.80 -9.98 -3.71
C GLY A 102 -9.59 -8.49 -3.99
N SER A 103 -10.67 -7.71 -3.93
CA SER A 103 -10.62 -6.25 -4.09
C SER A 103 -9.83 -5.57 -2.97
N ALA A 104 -9.96 -6.05 -1.73
CA ALA A 104 -9.19 -5.58 -0.58
C ALA A 104 -7.68 -5.84 -0.76
N CYS A 105 -7.30 -7.01 -1.28
CA CYS A 105 -5.93 -7.36 -1.61
C CYS A 105 -5.35 -6.40 -2.66
N ASP A 106 -6.08 -6.12 -3.74
CA ASP A 106 -5.63 -5.19 -4.79
C ASP A 106 -5.45 -3.77 -4.26
N ILE A 107 -6.32 -3.29 -3.36
CA ILE A 107 -6.17 -1.98 -2.72
C ILE A 107 -5.00 -1.98 -1.74
N THR A 108 -4.74 -3.07 -1.03
CA THR A 108 -3.59 -3.21 -0.14
C THR A 108 -2.27 -3.19 -0.93
N GLU A 109 -2.20 -3.87 -2.07
CA GLU A 109 -1.04 -3.80 -2.96
C GLU A 109 -0.84 -2.37 -3.48
N TYR A 110 -1.91 -1.69 -3.86
CA TYR A 110 -1.83 -0.30 -4.30
C TYR A 110 -1.35 0.64 -3.17
N LEU A 111 -1.77 0.40 -1.93
CA LEU A 111 -1.25 1.12 -0.74
C LEU A 111 0.27 0.92 -0.59
N LEU A 112 0.76 -0.31 -0.75
CA LEU A 112 2.19 -0.63 -0.68
C LEU A 112 2.98 -0.03 -1.85
N ASP A 113 2.37 0.07 -3.03
CA ASP A 113 2.95 0.79 -4.17
C ASP A 113 3.08 2.29 -3.88
N VAL A 114 2.06 2.90 -3.26
CA VAL A 114 2.11 4.31 -2.81
C VAL A 114 3.22 4.50 -1.77
N TYR A 115 3.35 3.60 -0.79
CA TYR A 115 4.45 3.63 0.18
C TYR A 115 5.81 3.60 -0.52
N THR A 116 5.94 2.71 -1.50
CA THR A 116 7.16 2.52 -2.27
C THR A 116 7.52 3.73 -3.13
N GLN A 117 6.53 4.38 -3.77
CA GLN A 117 6.73 5.54 -4.64
C GLN A 117 6.99 6.83 -3.85
N ALA A 118 6.38 6.96 -2.68
CA ALA A 118 6.49 8.13 -1.82
C ALA A 118 7.63 8.02 -0.80
N ASP A 119 8.47 6.96 -0.86
CA ASP A 119 9.56 6.67 0.07
C ASP A 119 9.09 6.72 1.54
N VAL A 120 7.89 6.15 1.80
CA VAL A 120 7.33 6.07 3.15
C VAL A 120 8.22 5.19 4.02
N LYS A 121 8.64 5.73 5.16
CA LYS A 121 9.53 5.05 6.09
C LYS A 121 8.86 3.86 6.77
N MET A 122 9.69 2.88 7.11
CA MET A 122 9.29 1.77 7.96
C MET A 122 9.24 2.25 9.41
N ASP A 123 8.06 2.51 9.93
CA ASP A 123 7.78 2.86 11.31
C ASP A 123 6.70 1.96 11.93
N ASP A 124 6.47 2.12 13.22
CA ASP A 124 5.51 1.29 13.95
C ASP A 124 4.07 1.49 13.48
N GLU A 125 3.72 2.72 13.07
CA GLU A 125 2.37 3.05 12.60
C GLU A 125 2.09 2.36 11.27
N ASN A 126 2.97 2.52 10.28
CA ASN A 126 2.84 1.90 8.97
C ASN A 126 2.88 0.37 9.06
N ARG A 127 3.72 -0.18 9.95
CA ARG A 127 3.78 -1.62 10.23
C ARG A 127 2.45 -2.14 10.79
N LYS A 128 1.90 -1.48 11.82
CA LYS A 128 0.61 -1.84 12.42
C LYS A 128 -0.53 -1.76 11.41
N ARG A 129 -0.54 -0.73 10.56
CA ARG A 129 -1.54 -0.55 9.51
C ARG A 129 -1.58 -1.73 8.54
N ILE A 130 -0.43 -2.13 8.01
CA ILE A 130 -0.36 -3.27 7.08
C ILE A 130 -0.75 -4.58 7.78
N ILE A 131 -0.25 -4.83 8.98
CA ILE A 131 -0.59 -6.05 9.74
C ILE A 131 -2.08 -6.09 10.09
N SER A 132 -2.71 -4.96 10.40
CA SER A 132 -4.15 -4.89 10.66
C SER A 132 -4.96 -5.38 9.45
N ILE A 133 -4.64 -4.94 8.25
CA ILE A 133 -5.32 -5.39 7.02
C ILE A 133 -5.05 -6.89 6.78
N LEU A 134 -3.78 -7.31 6.82
CA LEU A 134 -3.40 -8.69 6.53
C LEU A 134 -3.98 -9.71 7.52
N SER A 135 -4.12 -9.34 8.79
CA SER A 135 -4.70 -10.22 9.82
C SER A 135 -6.17 -10.50 9.60
N ARG A 136 -6.89 -9.57 8.96
CA ARG A 136 -8.31 -9.70 8.63
C ARG A 136 -8.57 -10.49 7.34
N THR A 137 -7.58 -10.60 6.45
CA THR A 137 -7.69 -11.38 5.22
C THR A 137 -7.68 -12.86 5.57
N THR A 138 -8.74 -13.61 5.30
CA THR A 138 -8.89 -15.03 5.66
C THR A 138 -8.39 -15.96 4.55
N SER A 139 -8.59 -15.58 3.29
CA SER A 139 -8.17 -16.36 2.13
C SER A 139 -6.66 -16.56 2.06
N PRO A 140 -6.16 -17.80 2.03
CA PRO A 140 -4.73 -18.09 1.96
C PRO A 140 -4.04 -17.49 0.73
N THR A 141 -4.74 -17.49 -0.40
CA THR A 141 -4.20 -16.97 -1.68
C THR A 141 -3.97 -15.48 -1.61
N TRP A 142 -4.99 -14.70 -1.21
CA TRP A 142 -4.91 -13.26 -1.11
C TRP A 142 -3.94 -12.81 -0.01
N ARG A 143 -3.95 -13.51 1.14
CA ARG A 143 -3.01 -13.22 2.22
C ARG A 143 -1.55 -13.40 1.77
N ARG A 144 -1.21 -14.49 1.07
CA ARG A 144 0.15 -14.71 0.56
C ARG A 144 0.59 -13.63 -0.42
N LYS A 145 -0.32 -13.21 -1.32
CA LYS A 145 -0.06 -12.17 -2.31
C LYS A 145 0.27 -10.84 -1.62
N SER A 146 -0.55 -10.41 -0.67
CA SER A 146 -0.32 -9.18 0.08
C SER A 146 0.92 -9.23 0.99
N ILE A 147 1.24 -10.39 1.58
CA ILE A 147 2.48 -10.61 2.35
C ILE A 147 3.70 -10.43 1.45
N ALA A 148 3.69 -10.98 0.24
CA ALA A 148 4.78 -10.81 -0.70
C ALA A 148 5.00 -9.34 -1.09
N ALA A 149 3.92 -8.58 -1.29
CA ALA A 149 3.98 -7.16 -1.56
C ALA A 149 4.54 -6.36 -0.35
N ALA A 150 4.10 -6.70 0.88
CA ALA A 150 4.59 -6.08 2.11
C ALA A 150 6.09 -6.33 2.32
N SER A 151 6.57 -7.55 2.05
CA SER A 151 7.99 -7.89 2.12
C SER A 151 8.82 -7.10 1.11
N LYS A 152 8.33 -6.92 -0.11
CA LYS A 152 8.97 -6.08 -1.13
C LYS A 152 9.12 -4.63 -0.68
N TRP A 153 8.05 -4.06 -0.12
CA TRP A 153 8.12 -2.72 0.44
C TRP A 153 9.12 -2.63 1.59
N ALA A 154 9.13 -3.61 2.52
CA ALA A 154 10.05 -3.64 3.65
C ALA A 154 11.52 -3.61 3.21
N VAL A 155 11.89 -4.39 2.20
CA VAL A 155 13.24 -4.39 1.62
C VAL A 155 13.59 -3.01 1.07
N LYS A 156 12.67 -2.38 0.34
CA LYS A 156 12.92 -1.06 -0.23
C LYS A 156 13.00 0.03 0.83
N ALA A 157 12.08 0.03 1.80
CA ALA A 157 11.99 1.06 2.85
C ALA A 157 13.18 1.04 3.83
N THR A 158 13.75 -0.15 4.07
CA THR A 158 14.91 -0.31 4.97
C THR A 158 16.25 -0.27 4.25
N GLY A 159 16.27 -0.48 2.93
CA GLY A 159 17.51 -0.69 2.17
C GLY A 159 18.25 -1.99 2.50
N ASN A 160 17.65 -2.85 3.34
CA ASN A 160 18.20 -4.15 3.73
C ASN A 160 17.56 -5.27 2.91
N SER A 161 18.36 -6.15 2.33
CA SER A 161 17.88 -7.29 1.53
C SER A 161 16.95 -8.23 2.32
N LEU A 162 17.07 -8.27 3.64
CA LEU A 162 16.20 -9.03 4.53
C LEU A 162 14.95 -8.26 4.97
N GLY A 163 14.84 -6.96 4.62
CA GLY A 163 13.73 -6.10 5.04
C GLY A 163 13.74 -5.76 6.52
N ASP A 164 12.57 -5.51 7.09
CA ASP A 164 12.38 -5.16 8.49
C ASP A 164 12.18 -6.43 9.36
N PRO A 165 13.02 -6.67 10.39
CA PRO A 165 12.92 -7.89 11.20
C PRO A 165 11.60 -8.02 11.95
N GLN A 166 11.03 -6.91 12.44
CA GLN A 166 9.78 -6.92 13.20
C GLN A 166 8.60 -7.23 12.29
N LEU A 167 8.55 -6.60 11.11
CA LEU A 167 7.52 -6.91 10.12
C LEU A 167 7.63 -8.37 9.67
N ASN A 168 8.83 -8.86 9.38
CA ASN A 168 9.05 -10.24 8.94
C ASN A 168 8.59 -11.26 9.98
N ALA A 169 8.82 -11.02 11.27
CA ALA A 169 8.33 -11.89 12.35
C ALA A 169 6.79 -11.95 12.36
N LEU A 170 6.12 -10.81 12.18
CA LEU A 170 4.66 -10.75 12.11
C LEU A 170 4.09 -11.43 10.85
N LEU A 171 4.71 -11.18 9.69
CA LEU A 171 4.33 -11.81 8.42
C LEU A 171 4.52 -13.33 8.46
N SER A 172 5.61 -13.82 9.06
CA SER A 172 5.87 -15.26 9.25
C SER A 172 4.81 -15.92 10.11
N LYS A 173 4.38 -15.25 11.19
CA LYS A 173 3.28 -15.72 12.04
C LYS A 173 1.97 -15.85 11.24
N LEU A 174 1.63 -14.86 10.43
CA LEU A 174 0.45 -14.90 9.57
C LEU A 174 0.51 -16.03 8.53
N LEU A 175 1.68 -16.29 7.95
CA LEU A 175 1.89 -17.39 7.00
C LEU A 175 1.71 -18.76 7.67
N THR A 176 2.23 -18.95 8.89
CA THR A 176 2.09 -20.21 9.64
C THR A 176 0.63 -20.48 9.95
N GLN A 177 -0.14 -19.48 10.36
CA GLN A 177 -1.58 -19.60 10.59
C GLN A 177 -2.33 -20.00 9.31
N THR A 178 -1.90 -19.49 8.17
CA THR A 178 -2.50 -19.79 6.87
C THR A 178 -2.24 -21.25 6.44
N THR A 179 -1.04 -21.77 6.72
CA THR A 179 -0.68 -23.15 6.35
C THR A 179 -1.32 -24.20 7.25
N SER A 180 -1.55 -23.91 8.54
CA SER A 180 -2.29 -24.81 9.42
C SER A 180 -3.76 -24.92 9.02
N ALA A 181 -4.43 -23.83 8.72
CA ALA A 181 -5.81 -23.83 8.25
C ALA A 181 -6.03 -24.63 6.96
N LEU A 182 -5.04 -24.67 6.05
CA LEU A 182 -5.10 -25.48 4.83
C LEU A 182 -4.93 -26.98 5.09
N LYS A 183 -4.17 -27.38 6.13
CA LYS A 183 -4.00 -28.77 6.49
C LYS A 183 -5.27 -29.37 7.08
N ASP A 184 -5.99 -28.59 7.89
CA ASP A 184 -7.22 -29.04 8.54
C ASP A 184 -8.37 -29.25 7.53
N HIS A 185 -8.36 -28.53 6.39
CA HIS A 185 -9.34 -28.72 5.31
C HIS A 185 -9.05 -29.90 4.35
N ASN A 186 -7.81 -30.41 4.34
CA ASN A 186 -7.44 -31.52 3.47
C ASN A 186 -7.59 -32.91 4.11
N ILE A 187 -8.09 -32.98 5.35
CA ILE A 187 -8.25 -34.26 6.11
C ILE A 187 -9.73 -34.69 6.16
N GLN A 188 -10.64 -33.95 5.54
CA GLN A 188 -12.05 -34.34 5.35
C GLN A 188 -12.28 -34.85 3.92
#